data_083d23ea2b0e4c88389612896e96c7af
#
_entry.id   083d23ea2b0e4c88389612896e96c7af
#
_cell.length_a   1.000
_cell.length_b   1.000
_cell.length_c   1.000
_cell.angle_alpha   90.00
_cell.angle_beta   90.00
_cell.angle_gamma   90.00
#
_symmetry.space_group_name_H-M   'P 1'
#
loop_
_entity.id
_entity.type
_entity.pdbx_description
1 polymer ?
#
loop_
_entity_poly.entity_id
_entity_poly.type
_entity_poly.pdbx_seq_one_letter_code
_entity_poly.pdbx_strand_id
1 'polypeptide(L)'
;MVYNEWQRGDCTISTERARLDLHAIHEFLSTKSYWARGRSFELVQRAVENSLPFGLYRGARQIGFARVVTDYATFAWLADVYVLDEFRGEGLGKWLVEVTLSHSELQNLRRWILGTRDAHELYRHFGFVEVERPEFYMHRMDAGAASTPAPPEATGGGE
;
A
#
# COMPACT_ATOMS: atom_id res chain seq x y z
N MET A 1 3.84 -21.40 -10.41
CA MET A 1 4.22 -20.05 -10.00
C MET A 1 4.66 -20.06 -8.56
N VAL A 2 5.77 -19.41 -8.25
CA VAL A 2 6.28 -19.33 -6.88
C VAL A 2 5.62 -18.13 -6.20
N TYR A 3 4.98 -18.36 -5.08
CA TYR A 3 4.48 -17.31 -4.20
C TYR A 3 5.03 -17.53 -2.78
N ASN A 4 4.98 -16.49 -1.96
CA ASN A 4 5.43 -16.53 -0.59
C ASN A 4 4.25 -16.37 0.36
N GLU A 5 4.33 -17.07 1.48
CA GLU A 5 3.35 -16.96 2.56
C GLU A 5 4.04 -16.82 3.92
N TRP A 6 3.43 -16.02 4.79
CA TRP A 6 3.82 -15.82 6.18
C TRP A 6 2.62 -16.00 7.07
N GLN A 7 2.80 -16.63 8.21
CA GLN A 7 1.73 -16.89 9.17
C GLN A 7 2.03 -16.26 10.52
N ARG A 8 1.00 -15.71 11.14
CA ARG A 8 1.01 -15.23 12.52
C ARG A 8 -0.36 -15.52 13.13
N GLY A 9 -0.43 -16.50 14.06
CA GLY A 9 -1.69 -16.95 14.63
C GLY A 9 -2.65 -17.46 13.55
N ASP A 10 -3.85 -16.89 13.51
CA ASP A 10 -4.89 -17.21 12.53
C ASP A 10 -4.82 -16.33 11.26
N CYS A 11 -3.79 -15.50 11.14
CA CYS A 11 -3.59 -14.61 10.00
C CYS A 11 -2.49 -15.11 9.07
N THR A 12 -2.70 -14.87 7.77
CA THR A 12 -1.74 -15.18 6.70
C THR A 12 -1.53 -13.97 5.82
N ILE A 13 -0.28 -13.71 5.45
CA ILE A 13 0.05 -12.80 4.34
C ILE A 13 0.52 -13.66 3.18
N SER A 14 0.03 -13.38 1.97
CA SER A 14 0.40 -14.14 0.76
C SER A 14 0.60 -13.23 -0.43
N THR A 15 1.58 -13.56 -1.27
CA THR A 15 1.79 -12.91 -2.58
C THR A 15 1.08 -13.65 -3.71
N GLU A 16 0.29 -14.68 -3.40
CA GLU A 16 -0.45 -15.47 -4.39
C GLU A 16 -1.57 -14.64 -5.03
N ARG A 17 -1.42 -14.34 -6.33
CA ARG A 17 -2.37 -13.51 -7.07
C ARG A 17 -3.77 -14.13 -7.17
N ALA A 18 -3.83 -15.46 -7.34
CA ALA A 18 -5.10 -16.16 -7.46
C ALA A 18 -5.96 -16.11 -6.20
N ARG A 19 -5.33 -15.82 -5.05
CA ARG A 19 -6.00 -15.70 -3.75
C ARG A 19 -6.62 -14.33 -3.50
N LEU A 20 -6.23 -13.31 -4.30
CA LEU A 20 -6.70 -11.93 -4.08
C LEU A 20 -8.19 -11.78 -4.37
N ASP A 21 -8.88 -11.12 -3.47
CA ASP A 21 -10.24 -10.65 -3.67
C ASP A 21 -10.22 -9.23 -4.23
N LEU A 22 -10.20 -9.13 -5.57
CA LEU A 22 -10.13 -7.84 -6.28
C LEU A 22 -11.36 -6.96 -6.00
N HIS A 23 -12.53 -7.56 -5.78
CA HIS A 23 -13.72 -6.79 -5.43
C HIS A 23 -13.62 -6.17 -4.04
N ALA A 24 -13.10 -6.91 -3.07
CA ALA A 24 -12.85 -6.39 -1.73
C ALA A 24 -11.79 -5.27 -1.74
N ILE A 25 -10.72 -5.45 -2.51
CA ILE A 25 -9.69 -4.42 -2.69
C ILE A 25 -10.28 -3.16 -3.30
N HIS A 26 -11.04 -3.29 -4.39
CA HIS A 26 -11.70 -2.18 -5.05
C HIS A 26 -12.68 -1.46 -4.11
N GLU A 27 -13.51 -2.20 -3.40
CA GLU A 27 -14.47 -1.63 -2.45
C GLU A 27 -13.78 -0.76 -1.41
N PHE A 28 -12.74 -1.29 -0.77
CA PHE A 28 -12.01 -0.51 0.23
C PHE A 28 -11.36 0.73 -0.38
N LEU A 29 -10.62 0.58 -1.46
CA LEU A 29 -9.89 1.69 -2.08
C LEU A 29 -10.82 2.78 -2.58
N SER A 30 -11.90 2.41 -3.27
CA SER A 30 -12.80 3.37 -3.91
C SER A 30 -13.74 4.08 -2.94
N THR A 31 -14.08 3.47 -1.79
CA THR A 31 -15.07 4.00 -0.86
C THR A 31 -14.51 4.44 0.48
N LYS A 32 -13.47 3.81 0.98
CA LYS A 32 -12.95 4.04 2.34
C LYS A 32 -11.58 4.72 2.36
N SER A 33 -10.74 4.55 1.34
CA SER A 33 -9.45 5.22 1.31
C SER A 33 -9.61 6.69 0.90
N TYR A 34 -8.74 7.56 1.41
CA TYR A 34 -8.68 8.94 0.95
C TYR A 34 -7.88 9.10 -0.34
N TRP A 35 -6.92 8.20 -0.59
CA TRP A 35 -5.97 8.32 -1.70
C TRP A 35 -6.45 7.71 -3.02
N ALA A 36 -7.47 6.85 -3.00
CA ALA A 36 -7.96 6.13 -4.17
C ALA A 36 -9.48 6.22 -4.34
N ARG A 37 -10.11 7.18 -3.67
CA ARG A 37 -11.57 7.35 -3.70
C ARG A 37 -12.08 7.52 -5.12
N GLY A 38 -13.12 6.76 -5.48
CA GLY A 38 -13.74 6.80 -6.80
C GLY A 38 -12.96 6.08 -7.91
N ARG A 39 -11.85 5.40 -7.58
CA ARG A 39 -11.09 4.62 -8.55
C ARG A 39 -11.95 3.47 -9.09
N SER A 40 -11.99 3.28 -10.42
CA SER A 40 -12.78 2.22 -11.05
C SER A 40 -12.21 0.83 -10.76
N PHE A 41 -13.03 -0.21 -10.89
CA PHE A 41 -12.60 -1.59 -10.72
C PHE A 41 -11.50 -1.96 -11.72
N GLU A 42 -11.65 -1.59 -12.98
CA GLU A 42 -10.68 -1.88 -14.04
C GLU A 42 -9.33 -1.22 -13.76
N LEU A 43 -9.34 -0.01 -13.20
CA LEU A 43 -8.12 0.67 -12.82
C LEU A 43 -7.41 -0.03 -11.66
N VAL A 44 -8.15 -0.43 -10.64
CA VAL A 44 -7.64 -1.20 -9.50
C VAL A 44 -7.07 -2.54 -9.97
N GLN A 45 -7.82 -3.28 -10.77
CA GLN A 45 -7.38 -4.56 -11.34
C GLN A 45 -6.05 -4.40 -12.08
N ARG A 46 -5.97 -3.44 -12.99
CA ARG A 46 -4.76 -3.19 -13.78
C ARG A 46 -3.57 -2.81 -12.90
N ALA A 47 -3.79 -1.99 -11.87
CA ALA A 47 -2.73 -1.61 -10.93
C ALA A 47 -2.21 -2.82 -10.14
N VAL A 48 -3.10 -3.69 -9.68
CA VAL A 48 -2.74 -4.92 -8.95
C VAL A 48 -2.00 -5.89 -9.86
N GLU A 49 -2.46 -6.09 -11.10
CA GLU A 49 -1.81 -6.97 -12.08
C GLU A 49 -0.36 -6.58 -12.38
N ASN A 50 -0.04 -5.29 -12.32
CA ASN A 50 1.27 -4.73 -12.61
C ASN A 50 2.09 -4.37 -11.37
N SER A 51 1.76 -4.93 -10.23
CA SER A 51 2.45 -4.72 -8.95
C SER A 51 2.75 -6.06 -8.29
N LEU A 52 3.64 -6.07 -7.31
CA LEU A 52 3.81 -7.21 -6.40
C LEU A 52 2.79 -7.07 -5.27
N PRO A 53 1.77 -7.94 -5.19
CA PRO A 53 0.71 -7.82 -4.21
C PRO A 53 1.02 -8.57 -2.93
N PHE A 54 0.50 -8.08 -1.82
CA PHE A 54 0.49 -8.74 -0.52
C PHE A 54 -0.95 -8.72 0.00
N GLY A 55 -1.63 -9.86 -0.02
CA GLY A 55 -2.93 -10.03 0.60
C GLY A 55 -2.77 -10.45 2.06
N LEU A 56 -3.52 -9.82 2.96
CA LEU A 56 -3.61 -10.19 4.36
C LEU A 56 -4.96 -10.86 4.61
N TYR A 57 -4.93 -12.05 5.20
CA TYR A 57 -6.11 -12.89 5.38
C TYR A 57 -6.27 -13.33 6.83
N ARG A 58 -7.53 -13.46 7.28
CA ARG A 58 -7.90 -14.24 8.46
C ARG A 58 -8.80 -15.38 7.98
N GLY A 59 -8.28 -16.62 8.08
CA GLY A 59 -8.92 -17.75 7.40
C GLY A 59 -9.00 -17.51 5.88
N ALA A 60 -10.19 -17.64 5.32
CA ALA A 60 -10.42 -17.41 3.88
C ALA A 60 -10.71 -15.95 3.53
N ARG A 61 -10.98 -15.09 4.52
CA ARG A 61 -11.36 -13.69 4.29
C ARG A 61 -10.14 -12.80 4.13
N GLN A 62 -10.09 -12.04 3.04
CA GLN A 62 -9.09 -10.98 2.90
C GLN A 62 -9.47 -9.78 3.76
N ILE A 63 -8.56 -9.38 4.66
CA ILE A 63 -8.78 -8.32 5.65
C ILE A 63 -7.81 -7.15 5.50
N GLY A 64 -6.87 -7.25 4.59
CA GLY A 64 -5.92 -6.18 4.30
C GLY A 64 -5.18 -6.43 2.99
N PHE A 65 -4.42 -5.42 2.59
CA PHE A 65 -3.69 -5.44 1.33
C PHE A 65 -2.52 -4.46 1.35
N ALA A 66 -1.52 -4.76 0.57
CA ALA A 66 -0.46 -3.84 0.16
C ALA A 66 0.01 -4.22 -1.23
N ARG A 67 0.58 -3.28 -1.97
CA ARG A 67 1.24 -3.58 -3.23
C ARG A 67 2.52 -2.78 -3.38
N VAL A 68 3.46 -3.33 -4.13
CA VAL A 68 4.74 -2.69 -4.41
C VAL A 68 4.91 -2.55 -5.92
N VAL A 69 5.15 -1.33 -6.38
CA VAL A 69 5.55 -1.04 -7.77
C VAL A 69 7.07 -0.98 -7.78
N THR A 70 7.71 -1.82 -8.58
CA THR A 70 9.17 -1.98 -8.50
C THR A 70 9.75 -2.52 -9.81
N ASP A 71 11.03 -2.19 -10.05
CA ASP A 71 11.85 -2.85 -11.06
C ASP A 71 12.67 -4.03 -10.49
N TYR A 72 12.49 -4.34 -9.21
CA TYR A 72 13.25 -5.36 -8.44
C TYR A 72 14.76 -5.12 -8.37
N ALA A 73 15.24 -3.95 -8.73
CA ALA A 73 16.67 -3.65 -8.80
C ALA A 73 17.05 -2.33 -8.11
N THR A 74 16.35 -1.26 -8.42
CA THR A 74 16.75 0.08 -7.97
C THR A 74 15.74 0.78 -7.09
N PHE A 75 14.44 0.45 -7.22
CA PHE A 75 13.36 1.29 -6.71
C PHE A 75 12.14 0.49 -6.32
N ALA A 76 11.47 0.90 -5.27
CA ALA A 76 10.15 0.43 -4.89
C ALA A 76 9.25 1.58 -4.44
N TRP A 77 8.00 1.55 -4.88
CA TRP A 77 6.92 2.38 -4.39
C TRP A 77 5.91 1.53 -3.63
N LEU A 78 5.78 1.77 -2.33
CA LEU A 78 4.80 1.10 -1.49
C LEU A 78 3.46 1.82 -1.61
N ALA A 79 2.42 1.09 -1.99
CA ALA A 79 1.12 1.66 -2.30
C ALA A 79 -0.04 0.82 -1.75
N ASP A 80 -1.18 1.49 -1.58
CA ASP A 80 -2.47 0.87 -1.25
C ASP A 80 -2.42 -0.03 0.00
N VAL A 81 -1.68 0.40 1.02
CA VAL A 81 -1.57 -0.33 2.30
C VAL A 81 -2.80 -0.06 3.16
N TYR A 82 -3.53 -1.12 3.50
CA TYR A 82 -4.64 -1.01 4.44
C TYR A 82 -4.90 -2.29 5.22
N VAL A 83 -5.53 -2.15 6.35
CA VAL A 83 -6.21 -3.20 7.13
C VAL A 83 -7.63 -2.73 7.37
N LEU A 84 -8.62 -3.62 7.22
CA LEU A 84 -10.02 -3.30 7.49
C LEU A 84 -10.18 -2.77 8.91
N ASP A 85 -11.05 -1.78 9.11
CA ASP A 85 -11.23 -1.07 10.38
C ASP A 85 -11.51 -2.02 11.56
N GLU A 86 -12.33 -3.05 11.33
CA GLU A 86 -12.69 -4.03 12.35
C GLU A 86 -11.52 -4.91 12.83
N PHE A 87 -10.40 -4.93 12.08
CA PHE A 87 -9.19 -5.69 12.42
C PHE A 87 -8.01 -4.79 12.82
N ARG A 88 -8.23 -3.51 13.00
CA ARG A 88 -7.21 -2.58 13.49
C ARG A 88 -6.96 -2.76 14.98
N GLY A 89 -5.78 -2.32 15.44
CA GLY A 89 -5.40 -2.43 16.85
C GLY A 89 -4.77 -3.76 17.25
N GLU A 90 -4.56 -4.67 16.31
CA GLU A 90 -3.93 -5.98 16.53
C GLU A 90 -2.48 -6.08 16.01
N GLY A 91 -1.91 -4.98 15.53
CA GLY A 91 -0.56 -4.94 14.96
C GLY A 91 -0.44 -5.51 13.54
N LEU A 92 -1.55 -5.75 12.87
CA LEU A 92 -1.58 -6.38 11.53
C LEU A 92 -1.04 -5.48 10.45
N GLY A 93 -1.30 -4.18 10.50
CA GLY A 93 -0.75 -3.20 9.55
C GLY A 93 0.76 -3.11 9.65
N LYS A 94 1.29 -3.12 10.85
CA LYS A 94 2.72 -3.13 11.13
C LYS A 94 3.37 -4.41 10.60
N TRP A 95 2.76 -5.55 10.85
CA TRP A 95 3.22 -6.83 10.35
C TRP A 95 3.18 -6.90 8.82
N LEU A 96 2.14 -6.37 8.20
CA LEU A 96 2.03 -6.31 6.73
C LEU A 96 3.19 -5.51 6.12
N VAL A 97 3.52 -4.35 6.68
CA VAL A 97 4.66 -3.54 6.23
C VAL A 97 5.98 -4.27 6.46
N GLU A 98 6.17 -4.86 7.64
CA GLU A 98 7.36 -5.64 7.96
C GLU A 98 7.62 -6.77 6.96
N VAL A 99 6.60 -7.57 6.67
CA VAL A 99 6.66 -8.67 5.70
C VAL A 99 6.97 -8.14 4.30
N THR A 100 6.29 -7.08 3.89
CA THR A 100 6.53 -6.46 2.57
C THR A 100 7.98 -6.01 2.41
N LEU A 101 8.53 -5.33 3.41
CA LEU A 101 9.93 -4.85 3.37
C LEU A 101 10.94 -6.00 3.45
N SER A 102 10.59 -7.13 4.05
CA SER A 102 11.47 -8.29 4.20
C SER A 102 11.43 -9.26 3.02
N HIS A 103 10.60 -9.02 2.02
CA HIS A 103 10.47 -9.91 0.86
C HIS A 103 11.83 -10.07 0.15
N SER A 104 12.19 -11.32 -0.17
CA SER A 104 13.53 -11.66 -0.68
C SER A 104 13.92 -10.93 -1.96
N GLU A 105 12.97 -10.70 -2.86
CA GLU A 105 13.23 -10.00 -4.13
C GLU A 105 13.28 -8.47 -4.00
N LEU A 106 12.98 -7.93 -2.83
CA LEU A 106 12.95 -6.49 -2.57
C LEU A 106 14.14 -6.03 -1.71
N GLN A 107 15.17 -6.86 -1.58
CA GLN A 107 16.37 -6.52 -0.81
C GLN A 107 17.37 -5.75 -1.68
N ASN A 108 18.16 -4.88 -1.02
CA ASN A 108 19.22 -4.09 -1.66
C ASN A 108 18.74 -3.08 -2.72
N LEU A 109 17.46 -2.73 -2.71
CA LEU A 109 16.96 -1.63 -3.51
C LEU A 109 17.55 -0.31 -3.00
N ARG A 110 17.95 0.54 -3.92
CA ARG A 110 18.53 1.84 -3.55
C ARG A 110 17.53 2.72 -2.79
N ARG A 111 16.25 2.63 -3.12
CA ARG A 111 15.24 3.52 -2.56
C ARG A 111 13.87 2.89 -2.50
N TRP A 112 13.23 3.09 -1.35
CA TRP A 112 11.81 2.93 -1.17
C TRP A 112 11.16 4.30 -1.06
N ILE A 113 10.02 4.51 -1.73
CA ILE A 113 9.21 5.72 -1.60
C ILE A 113 7.77 5.32 -1.29
N LEU A 114 7.10 6.14 -0.51
CA LEU A 114 5.66 6.09 -0.30
C LEU A 114 5.11 7.51 -0.10
N GLY A 115 3.80 7.65 -0.29
CA GLY A 115 3.08 8.84 0.11
C GLY A 115 2.09 8.49 1.21
N THR A 116 2.02 9.29 2.25
CA THR A 116 1.02 9.14 3.31
C THR A 116 0.62 10.49 3.88
N ARG A 117 -0.66 10.61 4.23
CA ARG A 117 -1.18 11.80 4.90
C ARG A 117 -1.03 11.70 6.42
N ASP A 118 -1.22 10.51 6.98
CA ASP A 118 -1.51 10.32 8.39
C ASP A 118 -0.82 9.11 9.07
N ALA A 119 0.00 8.36 8.34
CA ALA A 119 0.65 7.15 8.85
C ALA A 119 2.18 7.29 9.00
N HIS A 120 2.69 8.50 9.13
CA HIS A 120 4.14 8.76 9.23
C HIS A 120 4.81 7.97 10.36
N GLU A 121 4.16 7.88 11.53
CA GLU A 121 4.73 7.16 12.69
C GLU A 121 4.90 5.67 12.40
N LEU A 122 3.95 5.04 11.70
CA LEU A 122 4.07 3.66 11.29
C LEU A 122 5.32 3.45 10.43
N TYR A 123 5.50 4.28 9.43
CA TYR A 123 6.60 4.15 8.48
C TYR A 123 7.96 4.55 9.05
N ARG A 124 8.00 5.55 9.95
CA ARG A 124 9.22 5.89 10.68
C ARG A 124 9.76 4.71 11.49
N HIS A 125 8.88 3.89 12.04
CA HIS A 125 9.26 2.67 12.73
C HIS A 125 10.11 1.73 11.87
N PHE A 126 9.91 1.76 10.55
CA PHE A 126 10.64 0.96 9.57
C PHE A 126 11.78 1.71 8.86
N GLY A 127 12.17 2.87 9.35
CA GLY A 127 13.29 3.64 8.81
C GLY A 127 12.94 4.60 7.68
N PHE A 128 11.66 4.78 7.36
CA PHE A 128 11.24 5.83 6.43
C PHE A 128 11.38 7.19 7.11
N VAL A 129 11.90 8.13 6.36
CA VAL A 129 12.06 9.54 6.78
C VAL A 129 11.53 10.44 5.68
N GLU A 130 11.28 11.69 6.01
CA GLU A 130 10.97 12.71 5.02
C GLU A 130 12.09 12.80 3.98
N VAL A 131 11.74 13.06 2.72
CA VAL A 131 12.72 13.18 1.64
C VAL A 131 13.67 14.34 1.96
N GLU A 132 14.98 14.05 2.07
CA GLU A 132 15.99 15.05 2.45
C GLU A 132 16.15 16.19 1.44
N ARG A 133 15.96 15.87 0.16
CA ARG A 133 16.14 16.82 -0.95
C ARG A 133 14.89 16.82 -1.83
N PRO A 134 13.75 17.35 -1.32
CA PRO A 134 12.50 17.36 -2.07
C PRO A 134 12.62 18.11 -3.40
N GLU A 135 13.53 19.08 -3.51
CA GLU A 135 13.80 19.81 -4.75
C GLU A 135 14.36 18.94 -5.88
N PHE A 136 14.80 17.71 -5.60
CA PHE A 136 15.26 16.76 -6.62
C PHE A 136 14.11 15.98 -7.25
N TYR A 137 12.89 16.14 -6.75
CA TYR A 137 11.72 15.38 -7.17
C TYR A 137 10.71 16.30 -7.84
N MET A 138 10.16 15.85 -8.93
CA MET A 138 9.08 16.53 -9.62
C MET A 138 7.96 15.52 -9.87
N HIS A 139 6.71 15.98 -9.85
CA HIS A 139 5.58 15.17 -10.24
C HIS A 139 4.79 15.87 -11.34
N ARG A 140 4.07 15.06 -12.10
CA ARG A 140 3.13 15.54 -13.11
C ARG A 140 1.82 14.79 -12.94
N MET A 141 0.73 15.55 -12.88
CA MET A 141 -0.63 15.02 -12.84
C MET A 141 -1.23 15.19 -14.24
N ASP A 142 -1.73 14.08 -14.81
CA ASP A 142 -2.40 14.15 -16.10
C ASP A 142 -3.85 14.61 -15.91
N ALA A 143 -4.27 15.62 -16.70
CA ALA A 143 -5.58 16.26 -16.58
C ALA A 143 -6.75 15.29 -16.87
N GLY A 144 -6.52 14.20 -17.62
CA GLY A 144 -7.51 13.15 -17.89
C GLY A 144 -7.48 11.99 -16.94
N ALA A 145 -6.58 11.97 -15.94
CA ALA A 145 -6.56 10.94 -14.95
C ALA A 145 -7.80 11.02 -14.07
N ALA A 146 -8.43 9.87 -13.79
CA ALA A 146 -9.54 9.81 -12.84
C ALA A 146 -9.08 10.47 -11.53
N SER A 147 -9.66 11.61 -11.21
CA SER A 147 -9.21 12.46 -10.12
C SER A 147 -9.38 11.74 -8.80
N THR A 148 -8.26 11.38 -8.17
CA THR A 148 -8.25 11.30 -6.73
C THR A 148 -8.44 12.74 -6.24
N PRO A 149 -9.48 13.04 -5.46
CA PRO A 149 -9.64 14.39 -4.92
C PRO A 149 -8.33 14.79 -4.21
N ALA A 150 -7.88 16.00 -4.45
CA ALA A 150 -6.76 16.55 -3.70
C ALA A 150 -7.05 16.37 -2.21
N PRO A 151 -6.06 16.00 -1.39
CA PRO A 151 -6.25 15.99 0.05
C PRO A 151 -6.77 17.36 0.47
N PRO A 152 -7.73 17.42 1.41
CA PRO A 152 -8.21 18.71 1.90
C PRO A 152 -6.98 19.50 2.36
N GLU A 153 -6.90 20.76 1.92
CA GLU A 153 -5.87 21.66 2.39
C GLU A 153 -5.84 21.59 3.91
N ALA A 154 -4.66 21.44 4.48
CA ALA A 154 -4.49 21.55 5.90
C ALA A 154 -5.03 22.94 6.27
N THR A 155 -6.21 22.99 6.89
CA THR A 155 -6.70 24.22 7.48
C THR A 155 -5.65 24.61 8.51
N GLY A 156 -4.89 25.64 8.19
CA GLY A 156 -3.98 26.25 9.11
C GLY A 156 -4.79 26.68 10.32
N GLY A 157 -4.67 25.92 11.40
CA GLY A 157 -5.11 26.33 12.71
C GLY A 157 -4.20 27.47 13.10
N GLY A 158 -4.65 28.69 12.83
CA GLY A 158 -4.08 29.88 13.44
C GLY A 158 -4.53 29.94 14.89
N GLU A 159 -3.60 30.38 15.72
CA GLU A 159 -3.68 30.78 17.13
C GLU A 159 -3.70 29.65 18.15
#